data_542bed7fe1c25dad4851535d612cbbe1
#
_entry.id   542bed7fe1c25dad4851535d612cbbe1
#
_cell.length_a   1.000
_cell.length_b   1.000
_cell.length_c   1.000
_cell.angle_alpha   90.00
_cell.angle_beta   90.00
_cell.angle_gamma   90.00
#
_symmetry.space_group_name_H-M   'P 1'
#
loop_
_entity.id
_entity.type
_entity.pdbx_description
1 polymer ?
#
loop_
_entity_poly.entity_id
_entity_poly.type
_entity_poly.pdbx_seq_one_letter_code
_entity_poly.pdbx_strand_id
1 'polypeptide(L)'
;MRKKKHLKGFTLIELLVVVAIIGVLAAVGVTAFSGFTENAKKKAMQSIHAALVKKMAAEIKKCELGETTFMNGTTRTGGTYSRPCSTNKNTMAVYTRDGAINTAKDKNPFLTAQYAVYSGSSWYKGRSYIWASGPNTYIRSCWDDGCGSNDRQQDMIAME
;
A
#
# COMPACT_ATOMS: atom_id res chain seq x y z
N MET A 1 55.19 42.71 3.59
CA MET A 1 54.82 42.34 2.19
C MET A 1 53.82 41.18 2.24
N ARG A 2 52.57 41.40 1.83
CA ARG A 2 51.58 40.32 1.77
C ARG A 2 51.70 39.60 0.39
N LYS A 3 52.09 38.31 0.39
CA LYS A 3 52.06 37.46 -0.81
C LYS A 3 50.60 37.30 -1.29
N LYS A 4 50.27 37.80 -2.46
CA LYS A 4 48.99 37.49 -3.14
C LYS A 4 48.99 35.99 -3.48
N LYS A 5 48.10 35.22 -2.85
CA LYS A 5 47.77 33.85 -3.29
C LYS A 5 47.09 33.97 -4.66
N HIS A 6 47.71 33.43 -5.70
CA HIS A 6 47.03 33.22 -6.99
C HIS A 6 45.93 32.16 -6.82
N LEU A 7 44.69 32.55 -6.82
CA LEU A 7 43.56 31.63 -6.93
C LEU A 7 43.57 31.09 -8.36
N LYS A 8 43.79 29.81 -8.50
CA LYS A 8 43.64 29.12 -9.80
C LYS A 8 42.16 29.09 -10.15
N GLY A 9 41.77 29.78 -11.21
CA GLY A 9 40.42 29.76 -11.76
C GLY A 9 40.18 28.44 -12.55
N PHE A 10 38.94 27.99 -12.59
CA PHE A 10 38.50 26.87 -13.43
C PHE A 10 38.63 27.24 -14.93
N THR A 11 39.07 26.32 -15.73
CA THR A 11 39.07 26.50 -17.19
C THR A 11 37.68 26.22 -17.78
N LEU A 12 37.36 26.87 -18.89
CA LEU A 12 36.05 26.71 -19.56
C LEU A 12 35.84 25.24 -20.02
N ILE A 13 36.90 24.56 -20.42
CA ILE A 13 36.84 23.16 -20.84
C ILE A 13 36.57 22.19 -19.70
N GLU A 14 37.13 22.43 -18.50
CA GLU A 14 36.85 21.63 -17.30
C GLU A 14 35.37 21.70 -16.94
N LEU A 15 34.75 22.87 -17.02
CA LEU A 15 33.33 23.04 -16.76
C LEU A 15 32.48 22.33 -17.83
N LEU A 16 32.86 22.45 -19.10
CA LEU A 16 32.13 21.86 -20.24
C LEU A 16 32.12 20.33 -20.17
N VAL A 17 33.25 19.72 -19.84
CA VAL A 17 33.36 18.26 -19.69
C VAL A 17 32.51 17.76 -18.52
N VAL A 18 32.52 18.47 -17.39
CA VAL A 18 31.70 18.08 -16.23
C VAL A 18 30.21 18.10 -16.55
N VAL A 19 29.70 19.18 -17.19
CA VAL A 19 28.27 19.24 -17.54
C VAL A 19 27.88 18.21 -18.58
N ALA A 20 28.77 17.87 -19.52
CA ALA A 20 28.54 16.82 -20.48
C ALA A 20 28.40 15.43 -19.81
N ILE A 21 29.29 15.11 -18.88
CA ILE A 21 29.22 13.85 -18.11
C ILE A 21 27.93 13.79 -17.27
N ILE A 22 27.60 14.86 -16.55
CA ILE A 22 26.37 14.91 -15.74
C ILE A 22 25.14 14.77 -16.65
N GLY A 23 25.13 15.39 -17.83
CA GLY A 23 24.03 15.29 -18.79
C GLY A 23 23.78 13.84 -19.24
N VAL A 24 24.84 13.09 -19.57
CA VAL A 24 24.73 11.68 -19.97
C VAL A 24 24.26 10.82 -18.80
N LEU A 25 24.83 10.99 -17.61
CA LEU A 25 24.43 10.23 -16.42
C LEU A 25 22.98 10.51 -16.02
N ALA A 26 22.53 11.76 -16.09
CA ALA A 26 21.16 12.14 -15.82
C ALA A 26 20.17 11.49 -16.79
N ALA A 27 20.50 11.46 -18.09
CA ALA A 27 19.63 10.87 -19.12
C ALA A 27 19.37 9.37 -18.88
N VAL A 28 20.39 8.60 -18.49
CA VAL A 28 20.25 7.17 -18.16
C VAL A 28 19.64 6.95 -16.78
N GLY A 29 20.03 7.78 -15.80
CA GLY A 29 19.57 7.65 -14.41
C GLY A 29 18.06 7.83 -14.26
N VAL A 30 17.44 8.78 -14.94
CA VAL A 30 15.99 9.07 -14.82
C VAL A 30 15.14 7.86 -15.28
N THR A 31 15.49 7.22 -16.38
CA THR A 31 14.73 6.08 -16.91
C THR A 31 14.83 4.86 -15.99
N ALA A 32 16.03 4.53 -15.50
CA ALA A 32 16.25 3.44 -14.57
C ALA A 32 15.51 3.67 -13.22
N PHE A 33 15.53 4.90 -12.71
CA PHE A 33 14.91 5.25 -11.44
C PHE A 33 13.37 5.20 -11.51
N SER A 34 12.77 5.58 -12.64
CA SER A 34 11.31 5.53 -12.82
C SER A 34 10.79 4.07 -12.77
N GLY A 35 11.47 3.15 -13.43
CA GLY A 35 11.13 1.71 -13.39
C GLY A 35 11.28 1.11 -11.99
N PHE A 36 12.32 1.50 -11.27
CA PHE A 36 12.51 1.03 -9.89
C PHE A 36 11.40 1.52 -8.95
N THR A 37 11.02 2.81 -9.04
CA THR A 37 9.95 3.38 -8.19
C THR A 37 8.59 2.76 -8.50
N GLU A 38 8.27 2.47 -9.74
CA GLU A 38 7.02 1.79 -10.10
C GLU A 38 6.97 0.37 -9.55
N ASN A 39 8.06 -0.39 -9.67
CA ASN A 39 8.16 -1.73 -9.07
C ASN A 39 8.05 -1.69 -7.54
N ALA A 40 8.64 -0.71 -6.89
CA ALA A 40 8.50 -0.52 -5.44
C ALA A 40 7.04 -0.26 -5.03
N LYS A 41 6.31 0.56 -5.78
CA LYS A 41 4.87 0.81 -5.55
C LYS A 41 4.03 -0.46 -5.72
N LYS A 42 4.31 -1.27 -6.74
CA LYS A 42 3.66 -2.57 -6.95
C LYS A 42 3.89 -3.50 -5.76
N LYS A 43 5.12 -3.62 -5.29
CA LYS A 43 5.48 -4.42 -4.11
C LYS A 43 4.82 -3.91 -2.83
N ALA A 44 4.76 -2.60 -2.65
CA ALA A 44 4.04 -1.99 -1.53
C ALA A 44 2.55 -2.38 -1.54
N MET A 45 1.89 -2.37 -2.69
CA MET A 45 0.49 -2.76 -2.80
C MET A 45 0.27 -4.25 -2.51
N GLN A 46 1.16 -5.12 -2.98
CA GLN A 46 1.14 -6.56 -2.65
C GLN A 46 1.31 -6.79 -1.14
N SER A 47 2.20 -6.03 -0.50
CA SER A 47 2.41 -6.08 0.95
C SER A 47 1.17 -5.64 1.73
N ILE A 48 0.50 -4.55 1.30
CA ILE A 48 -0.76 -4.09 1.90
C ILE A 48 -1.83 -5.18 1.80
N HIS A 49 -1.98 -5.81 0.63
CA HIS A 49 -2.92 -6.91 0.44
C HIS A 49 -2.66 -8.07 1.42
N ALA A 50 -1.43 -8.55 1.46
CA ALA A 50 -1.04 -9.67 2.34
C ALA A 50 -1.23 -9.32 3.83
N ALA A 51 -0.93 -8.09 4.23
CA ALA A 51 -1.13 -7.61 5.60
C ALA A 51 -2.62 -7.58 5.97
N LEU A 52 -3.49 -7.15 5.06
CA LEU A 52 -4.94 -7.13 5.27
C LEU A 52 -5.50 -8.55 5.42
N VAL A 53 -5.12 -9.49 4.56
CA VAL A 53 -5.54 -10.90 4.65
C VAL A 53 -5.13 -11.49 6.01
N LYS A 54 -3.86 -11.33 6.37
CA LYS A 54 -3.33 -11.82 7.67
C LYS A 54 -4.07 -11.19 8.86
N LYS A 55 -4.30 -9.88 8.81
CA LYS A 55 -5.01 -9.16 9.87
C LYS A 55 -6.44 -9.69 10.02
N MET A 56 -7.19 -9.80 8.94
CA MET A 56 -8.57 -10.29 8.99
C MET A 56 -8.64 -11.72 9.53
N ALA A 57 -7.78 -12.62 9.07
CA ALA A 57 -7.73 -13.98 9.55
C ALA A 57 -7.36 -14.06 11.04
N ALA A 58 -6.36 -13.30 11.48
CA ALA A 58 -5.95 -13.25 12.88
C ALA A 58 -7.05 -12.69 13.80
N GLU A 59 -7.78 -11.68 13.35
CA GLU A 59 -8.87 -11.09 14.13
C GLU A 59 -10.06 -12.06 14.28
N ILE A 60 -10.38 -12.84 13.24
CA ILE A 60 -11.42 -13.87 13.32
C ILE A 60 -11.02 -14.95 14.35
N LYS A 61 -9.77 -15.38 14.34
CA LYS A 61 -9.26 -16.39 15.30
C LYS A 61 -9.38 -15.94 16.76
N LYS A 62 -9.40 -14.67 17.07
CA LYS A 62 -9.66 -14.18 18.43
C LYS A 62 -11.02 -14.62 18.94
N CYS A 63 -12.05 -14.56 18.10
CA CYS A 63 -13.39 -15.02 18.48
C CYS A 63 -13.45 -16.54 18.72
N GLU A 64 -12.72 -17.32 17.94
CA GLU A 64 -12.61 -18.77 18.14
C GLU A 64 -11.87 -19.12 19.42
N LEU A 65 -10.94 -18.26 19.85
CA LEU A 65 -10.21 -18.41 21.12
C LEU A 65 -10.99 -17.89 22.35
N GLY A 66 -12.24 -17.46 22.17
CA GLY A 66 -13.12 -17.00 23.26
C GLY A 66 -13.06 -15.52 23.57
N GLU A 67 -12.39 -14.70 22.76
CA GLU A 67 -12.48 -13.25 22.89
C GLU A 67 -13.91 -12.76 22.62
N THR A 68 -14.34 -11.74 23.34
CA THR A 68 -15.70 -11.19 23.18
C THR A 68 -15.80 -10.17 22.06
N THR A 69 -14.68 -9.57 21.68
CA THR A 69 -14.58 -8.56 20.62
C THR A 69 -13.40 -8.78 19.70
N PHE A 70 -13.53 -8.31 18.46
CA PHE A 70 -12.48 -8.41 17.45
C PHE A 70 -12.46 -7.17 16.54
N MET A 71 -11.54 -7.11 15.59
CA MET A 71 -11.29 -5.95 14.73
C MET A 71 -11.01 -4.67 15.52
N ASN A 72 -10.43 -4.82 16.70
CA ASN A 72 -10.12 -3.71 17.59
C ASN A 72 -9.02 -2.82 16.98
N GLY A 73 -9.22 -1.52 16.99
CA GLY A 73 -8.22 -0.59 16.46
C GLY A 73 -8.67 0.86 16.44
N THR A 74 -7.75 1.73 16.02
CA THR A 74 -8.02 3.14 15.83
C THR A 74 -8.46 3.40 14.39
N THR A 75 -9.58 4.10 14.22
CA THR A 75 -10.08 4.48 12.89
C THR A 75 -9.16 5.52 12.21
N ARG A 76 -9.42 5.77 10.93
CA ARG A 76 -8.73 6.81 10.14
C ARG A 76 -8.87 8.21 10.73
N THR A 77 -9.99 8.46 11.43
CA THR A 77 -10.33 9.75 12.06
C THR A 77 -9.92 9.84 13.53
N GLY A 78 -9.22 8.82 14.05
CA GLY A 78 -8.71 8.80 15.42
C GLY A 78 -9.65 8.20 16.47
N GLY A 79 -10.89 7.84 16.11
CA GLY A 79 -11.82 7.13 17.01
C GLY A 79 -11.42 5.66 17.19
N THR A 80 -12.03 5.00 18.17
CA THR A 80 -11.89 3.56 18.36
C THR A 80 -12.89 2.78 17.51
N TYR A 81 -12.46 1.61 17.02
CA TYR A 81 -13.31 0.65 16.35
C TYR A 81 -13.21 -0.70 17.06
N SER A 82 -14.32 -1.32 17.31
CA SER A 82 -14.42 -2.66 17.90
C SER A 82 -15.75 -3.28 17.48
N ARG A 83 -15.79 -4.58 17.30
CA ARG A 83 -17.01 -5.33 17.02
C ARG A 83 -17.12 -6.54 17.94
N PRO A 84 -18.34 -6.88 18.40
CA PRO A 84 -18.55 -8.10 19.16
C PRO A 84 -18.38 -9.32 18.26
N CYS A 85 -17.86 -10.39 18.83
CA CYS A 85 -17.89 -11.70 18.20
C CYS A 85 -19.35 -12.17 18.07
N SER A 86 -19.69 -12.78 16.95
CA SER A 86 -21.05 -13.25 16.65
C SER A 86 -21.00 -14.69 16.18
N THR A 87 -21.97 -15.49 16.61
CA THR A 87 -22.18 -16.85 16.11
C THR A 87 -22.76 -16.87 14.70
N ASN A 88 -23.32 -15.74 14.25
CA ASN A 88 -23.81 -15.59 12.87
C ASN A 88 -22.65 -15.27 11.95
N LYS A 89 -22.27 -16.23 11.10
CA LYS A 89 -21.14 -16.12 10.16
C LYS A 89 -21.28 -14.97 9.16
N ASN A 90 -22.49 -14.67 8.69
CA ASN A 90 -22.76 -13.54 7.78
C ASN A 90 -22.47 -12.21 8.49
N THR A 91 -22.88 -12.08 9.74
CA THR A 91 -22.60 -10.91 10.57
C THR A 91 -21.11 -10.75 10.81
N MET A 92 -20.41 -11.84 11.10
CA MET A 92 -18.95 -11.85 11.28
C MET A 92 -18.24 -11.40 9.99
N ALA A 93 -18.66 -11.88 8.82
CA ALA A 93 -18.08 -11.46 7.55
C ALA A 93 -18.24 -9.94 7.31
N VAL A 94 -19.41 -9.39 7.61
CA VAL A 94 -19.66 -7.94 7.52
C VAL A 94 -18.80 -7.16 8.50
N TYR A 95 -18.68 -7.59 9.75
CA TYR A 95 -17.86 -6.93 10.76
C TYR A 95 -16.37 -6.99 10.43
N THR A 96 -15.89 -8.11 9.85
CA THR A 96 -14.52 -8.27 9.38
C THR A 96 -14.21 -7.27 8.26
N ARG A 97 -15.09 -7.17 7.25
CA ARG A 97 -15.01 -6.18 6.18
C ARG A 97 -14.92 -4.76 6.75
N ASP A 98 -15.88 -4.39 7.58
CA ASP A 98 -15.99 -3.03 8.11
C ASP A 98 -14.80 -2.67 8.99
N GLY A 99 -14.35 -3.61 9.82
CA GLY A 99 -13.17 -3.42 10.65
C GLY A 99 -11.89 -3.25 9.82
N ALA A 100 -11.70 -4.06 8.79
CA ALA A 100 -10.55 -3.94 7.91
C ALA A 100 -10.54 -2.56 7.21
N ILE A 101 -11.68 -2.09 6.71
CA ILE A 101 -11.79 -0.79 6.03
C ILE A 101 -11.57 0.38 7.01
N ASN A 102 -12.23 0.35 8.15
CA ASN A 102 -12.20 1.48 9.09
C ASN A 102 -10.85 1.64 9.79
N THR A 103 -10.14 0.55 10.05
CA THR A 103 -8.84 0.58 10.75
C THR A 103 -7.63 0.59 9.82
N ALA A 104 -7.80 0.40 8.51
CA ALA A 104 -6.71 0.50 7.55
C ALA A 104 -6.28 1.95 7.35
N LYS A 105 -5.02 2.25 7.64
CA LYS A 105 -4.41 3.59 7.50
C LYS A 105 -3.48 3.70 6.31
N ASP A 106 -3.25 2.59 5.61
CA ASP A 106 -2.35 2.50 4.47
C ASP A 106 -2.78 3.46 3.36
N LYS A 107 -1.81 4.19 2.84
CA LYS A 107 -1.99 5.09 1.70
C LYS A 107 -1.78 4.34 0.39
N ASN A 108 -2.49 4.77 -0.64
CA ASN A 108 -2.28 4.27 -1.98
C ASN A 108 -0.86 4.63 -2.46
N PRO A 109 0.00 3.64 -2.80
CA PRO A 109 1.37 3.92 -3.22
C PRO A 109 1.48 4.75 -4.50
N PHE A 110 0.44 4.75 -5.32
CA PHE A 110 0.37 5.50 -6.59
C PHE A 110 -0.30 6.88 -6.43
N LEU A 111 -1.17 7.04 -5.42
CA LEU A 111 -1.94 8.24 -5.14
C LEU A 111 -1.91 8.53 -3.63
N THR A 112 -0.82 9.04 -3.12
CA THR A 112 -0.53 9.18 -1.68
C THR A 112 -1.53 10.03 -0.89
N ALA A 113 -2.32 10.88 -1.55
CA ALA A 113 -3.42 11.61 -0.93
C ALA A 113 -4.61 10.71 -0.55
N GLN A 114 -4.73 9.53 -1.17
CA GLN A 114 -5.84 8.60 -0.98
C GLN A 114 -5.43 7.42 -0.10
N TYR A 115 -6.41 6.81 0.55
CA TYR A 115 -6.20 5.52 1.22
C TYR A 115 -6.11 4.39 0.19
N ALA A 116 -5.49 3.28 0.59
CA ALA A 116 -5.39 2.10 -0.25
C ALA A 116 -6.60 1.16 -0.12
N VAL A 117 -7.39 1.25 0.96
CA VAL A 117 -8.44 0.27 1.29
C VAL A 117 -9.82 0.87 1.23
N TYR A 118 -10.73 0.21 0.50
CA TYR A 118 -12.09 0.66 0.24
C TYR A 118 -13.11 -0.49 0.35
N SER A 119 -14.37 -0.13 0.51
CA SER A 119 -15.50 -1.05 0.38
C SER A 119 -15.86 -1.26 -1.10
N GLY A 120 -16.21 -2.49 -1.47
CA GLY A 120 -16.66 -2.82 -2.81
C GLY A 120 -15.91 -3.98 -3.45
N SER A 121 -16.24 -4.26 -4.71
CA SER A 121 -15.68 -5.38 -5.48
C SER A 121 -15.03 -4.91 -6.80
N SER A 122 -14.68 -3.65 -6.91
CA SER A 122 -14.07 -3.06 -8.11
C SER A 122 -12.57 -3.37 -8.20
N TRP A 123 -12.00 -3.12 -9.37
CA TRP A 123 -10.57 -3.19 -9.63
C TRP A 123 -10.05 -1.79 -10.00
N TYR A 124 -9.15 -1.23 -9.17
CA TYR A 124 -8.46 0.03 -9.47
C TYR A 124 -7.01 -0.05 -8.98
N LYS A 125 -6.09 0.49 -9.76
CA LYS A 125 -4.65 0.57 -9.45
C LYS A 125 -4.41 1.21 -8.09
N GLY A 126 -3.62 0.54 -7.26
CA GLY A 126 -3.25 1.00 -5.93
C GLY A 126 -4.37 0.92 -4.89
N ARG A 127 -5.42 0.14 -5.14
CA ARG A 127 -6.52 -0.04 -4.19
C ARG A 127 -6.78 -1.50 -3.88
N SER A 128 -7.13 -1.74 -2.62
CA SER A 128 -7.73 -2.98 -2.14
C SER A 128 -9.20 -2.75 -1.85
N TYR A 129 -10.06 -3.52 -2.49
CA TYR A 129 -11.50 -3.50 -2.27
C TYR A 129 -11.91 -4.71 -1.45
N ILE A 130 -12.72 -4.48 -0.41
CA ILE A 130 -13.19 -5.52 0.49
C ILE A 130 -14.72 -5.53 0.48
N TRP A 131 -15.30 -6.72 0.34
CA TRP A 131 -16.74 -6.92 0.46
C TRP A 131 -17.05 -8.21 1.20
N ALA A 132 -18.24 -8.31 1.76
CA ALA A 132 -18.76 -9.52 2.38
C ALA A 132 -19.87 -10.11 1.50
N SER A 133 -19.92 -11.42 1.38
CA SER A 133 -20.98 -12.14 0.68
C SER A 133 -21.22 -13.47 1.37
N GLY A 134 -22.42 -13.64 1.94
CA GLY A 134 -22.71 -14.74 2.83
C GLY A 134 -21.73 -14.79 4.01
N PRO A 135 -21.21 -15.97 4.35
CA PRO A 135 -20.27 -16.14 5.47
C PRO A 135 -18.83 -15.80 5.10
N ASN A 136 -18.58 -15.18 3.96
CA ASN A 136 -17.23 -14.95 3.46
C ASN A 136 -16.92 -13.47 3.32
N THR A 137 -15.67 -13.11 3.60
CA THR A 137 -15.10 -11.79 3.28
C THR A 137 -14.10 -11.96 2.16
N TYR A 138 -14.21 -11.12 1.15
CA TYR A 138 -13.35 -11.11 -0.02
C TYR A 138 -12.51 -9.85 -0.05
N ILE A 139 -11.30 -9.96 -0.57
CA ILE A 139 -10.43 -8.83 -0.85
C ILE A 139 -9.89 -8.93 -2.27
N ARG A 140 -9.89 -7.81 -2.98
CA ARG A 140 -9.26 -7.64 -4.28
C ARG A 140 -8.28 -6.50 -4.26
N SER A 141 -7.11 -6.69 -4.81
CA SER A 141 -6.09 -5.64 -4.95
C SER A 141 -5.52 -5.63 -6.35
N CYS A 142 -5.24 -4.42 -6.83
CA CYS A 142 -4.66 -4.20 -8.15
C CYS A 142 -3.46 -3.26 -8.02
N TRP A 143 -2.38 -3.57 -8.75
CA TRP A 143 -1.13 -2.80 -8.67
C TRP A 143 -0.61 -2.34 -10.03
N ASP A 144 -1.37 -2.54 -11.12
CA ASP A 144 -1.04 -1.98 -12.42
C ASP A 144 -2.27 -1.49 -13.18
N ASP A 145 -2.05 -0.77 -14.28
CA ASP A 145 -3.11 -0.27 -15.14
C ASP A 145 -3.81 -1.44 -15.84
N GLY A 146 -5.14 -1.35 -15.92
CA GLY A 146 -5.98 -2.40 -16.49
C GLY A 146 -6.23 -3.60 -15.59
N CYS A 147 -5.51 -3.76 -14.47
CA CYS A 147 -5.69 -4.85 -13.51
C CYS A 147 -5.73 -6.24 -14.15
N GLY A 148 -4.78 -6.53 -15.05
CA GLY A 148 -4.63 -7.83 -15.70
C GLY A 148 -4.43 -8.98 -14.70
N SER A 149 -4.47 -10.23 -15.15
CA SER A 149 -4.37 -11.41 -14.29
C SER A 149 -3.08 -11.46 -13.46
N ASN A 150 -1.97 -10.92 -13.98
CA ASN A 150 -0.68 -10.88 -13.30
C ASN A 150 -0.51 -9.65 -12.40
N ASP A 151 -1.42 -8.68 -12.48
CA ASP A 151 -1.32 -7.38 -11.82
C ASP A 151 -2.40 -7.17 -10.76
N ARG A 152 -3.04 -8.27 -10.37
CA ARG A 152 -4.11 -8.29 -9.37
C ARG A 152 -4.06 -9.56 -8.53
N GLN A 153 -4.66 -9.49 -7.36
CA GLN A 153 -4.86 -10.64 -6.47
C GLN A 153 -6.25 -10.57 -5.85
N GLN A 154 -6.86 -11.73 -5.66
CA GLN A 154 -8.09 -11.88 -4.89
C GLN A 154 -7.92 -13.01 -3.91
N ASP A 155 -8.31 -12.76 -2.66
CA ASP A 155 -8.38 -13.75 -1.60
C ASP A 155 -9.77 -13.75 -0.96
N MET A 156 -10.10 -14.87 -0.35
CA MET A 156 -11.33 -15.10 0.40
C MET A 156 -10.99 -15.58 1.80
N ILE A 157 -11.68 -15.05 2.77
CA ILE A 157 -11.58 -15.47 4.17
C ILE A 157 -12.96 -15.98 4.57
N ALA A 158 -13.05 -17.29 4.81
CA ALA A 158 -14.28 -17.94 5.28
C ALA A 158 -14.41 -17.79 6.79
N MET A 159 -15.63 -17.67 7.28
CA MET A 159 -15.97 -17.79 8.70
C MET A 159 -16.25 -19.26 8.99
N GLU A 160 -15.37 -19.91 9.68
CA GLU A 160 -15.50 -21.32 10.10
C GLU A 160 -16.49 -21.52 11.25
#